data_9946d1880da0d7dd09a7f243c4b1a99f
#
_entry.id   9946d1880da0d7dd09a7f243c4b1a99f
#
_cell.length_a   1.000
_cell.length_b   1.000
_cell.length_c   1.000
_cell.angle_alpha   90.00
_cell.angle_beta   90.00
_cell.angle_gamma   90.00
#
_symmetry.space_group_name_H-M   'P 1'
#
loop_
_entity.id
_entity.type
_entity.pdbx_description
1 polymer ?
#
loop_
_entity_poly.entity_id
_entity_poly.type
_entity_poly.pdbx_seq_one_letter_code
_entity_poly.pdbx_strand_id
1 'polypeptide(L)'
;EFLKYLKRFGHTIIIYTARRMKTHHGNTGKLLKDIGKITFDTLDQFDIPYDEIYFGKPEADAYIDDLAINCFHDMEKELGYYETMIKPRDFNTIRTETIQFCRKESDNLDGEIYYYQNIPPCVKDMFPIMLDYDVGNKWYSVEKINGITASTLYLSELLTEDQLKHMMNSLYRLQNSVCIETMPIREQNDHYDILDNYIPKMRARYSEYDYSRFPNHLKTFESICDKFKKYHGVKTVIHGDPVFTNILINDYGKIKYIDMRGKVHHTLTIYGDRLYDWAKMYQSLIGYDEIHEGKQISAEYK
;
A
#
# COMPACT_ATOMS: atom_id res chain seq x y z
N GLU A 1 24.13 8.74 8.92
CA GLU A 1 23.52 9.49 7.81
C GLU A 1 22.03 9.75 8.03
N PHE A 2 21.22 8.76 8.46
CA PHE A 2 19.77 8.92 8.65
C PHE A 2 19.42 10.01 9.68
N LEU A 3 20.10 10.08 10.83
CA LEU A 3 19.85 11.15 11.81
C LEU A 3 20.20 12.54 11.27
N LYS A 4 21.21 12.67 10.42
CA LYS A 4 21.53 13.94 9.73
C LYS A 4 20.43 14.33 8.74
N TYR A 5 19.85 13.35 8.07
CA TYR A 5 18.71 13.57 7.19
C TYR A 5 17.51 14.09 8.00
N LEU A 6 17.14 13.45 9.10
CA LEU A 6 16.06 13.90 9.97
C LEU A 6 16.27 15.36 10.47
N LYS A 7 17.51 15.72 10.84
CA LYS A 7 17.83 17.09 11.25
C LYS A 7 17.57 18.12 10.16
N ARG A 8 17.89 17.79 8.89
CA ARG A 8 17.64 18.68 7.74
C ARG A 8 16.14 18.92 7.53
N PHE A 9 15.30 17.97 7.92
CA PHE A 9 13.84 18.09 7.86
C PHE A 9 13.22 18.72 9.11
N GLY A 10 14.05 19.25 10.01
CA GLY A 10 13.57 20.00 11.17
C GLY A 10 13.15 19.15 12.37
N HIS A 11 13.48 17.85 12.38
CA HIS A 11 13.19 16.98 13.52
C HIS A 11 14.10 17.30 14.72
N THR A 12 13.52 17.23 15.91
CA THR A 12 14.26 17.25 17.17
C THR A 12 14.75 15.85 17.49
N ILE A 13 16.06 15.71 17.70
CA ILE A 13 16.69 14.43 18.04
C ILE A 13 17.06 14.44 19.51
N ILE A 14 16.46 13.52 20.27
CA ILE A 14 16.69 13.35 21.69
C ILE A 14 17.37 12.00 21.93
N ILE A 15 18.54 12.02 22.56
CA ILE A 15 19.25 10.80 22.95
C ILE A 15 18.92 10.49 24.41
N TYR A 16 18.39 9.30 24.66
CA TYR A 16 18.09 8.84 26.03
C TYR A 16 18.78 7.50 26.28
N THR A 17 19.79 7.49 27.16
CA THR A 17 20.70 6.34 27.34
C THR A 17 20.60 5.69 28.71
N ALA A 18 20.55 4.34 28.69
CA ALA A 18 20.66 3.48 29.90
C ALA A 18 22.09 2.99 30.15
N ARG A 19 23.08 3.45 29.37
CA ARG A 19 24.46 2.97 29.43
C ARG A 19 25.00 3.04 30.84
N ARG A 20 25.48 1.90 31.40
CA ARG A 20 25.99 1.73 32.76
C ARG A 20 25.05 2.05 33.92
N MET A 21 23.76 2.12 33.69
CA MET A 21 22.79 2.30 34.79
C MET A 21 22.85 1.17 35.80
N LYS A 22 23.00 -0.07 35.38
CA LYS A 22 23.17 -1.24 36.25
C LYS A 22 24.45 -1.15 37.08
N THR A 23 25.57 -0.81 36.43
CA THR A 23 26.89 -0.69 37.07
C THR A 23 26.86 0.30 38.23
N HIS A 24 26.11 1.38 38.09
CA HIS A 24 26.03 2.43 39.10
C HIS A 24 24.73 2.41 39.92
N HIS A 25 23.97 1.31 39.87
CA HIS A 25 22.73 1.10 40.61
C HIS A 25 21.75 2.29 40.52
N GLY A 26 21.61 2.84 39.33
CA GLY A 26 20.70 3.98 39.08
C GLY A 26 21.25 5.35 39.47
N ASN A 27 22.46 5.46 39.97
CA ASN A 27 23.05 6.74 40.37
C ASN A 27 23.60 7.51 39.17
N THR A 28 22.81 8.45 38.65
CA THR A 28 23.15 9.25 37.49
C THR A 28 24.39 10.12 37.64
N GLY A 29 24.68 10.62 38.85
CA GLY A 29 25.88 11.40 39.12
C GLY A 29 27.18 10.59 39.00
N LYS A 30 27.21 9.37 39.53
CA LYS A 30 28.33 8.44 39.37
C LYS A 30 28.46 8.00 37.90
N LEU A 31 27.37 7.75 37.22
CA LEU A 31 27.31 7.39 35.81
C LEU A 31 27.89 8.50 34.94
N LEU A 32 27.48 9.75 35.13
CA LEU A 32 28.00 10.90 34.36
C LEU A 32 29.51 11.09 34.57
N LYS A 33 29.98 10.91 35.81
CA LYS A 33 31.42 10.97 36.11
C LYS A 33 32.20 9.88 35.36
N ASP A 34 31.64 8.69 35.20
CA ASP A 34 32.29 7.53 34.61
C ASP A 34 32.29 7.63 33.06
N ILE A 35 31.10 7.86 32.43
CA ILE A 35 30.95 7.71 30.99
C ILE A 35 30.45 8.97 30.25
N GLY A 36 30.16 10.05 30.99
CA GLY A 36 29.61 11.25 30.33
C GLY A 36 30.51 11.76 29.22
N LYS A 37 31.80 12.00 29.52
CA LYS A 37 32.77 12.44 28.53
C LYS A 37 32.89 11.46 27.35
N ILE A 38 33.02 10.17 27.65
CA ILE A 38 33.16 9.11 26.62
C ILE A 38 31.94 9.10 25.71
N THR A 39 30.75 9.34 26.24
CA THR A 39 29.52 9.39 25.44
C THR A 39 29.52 10.57 24.48
N PHE A 40 29.88 11.76 24.95
CA PHE A 40 29.99 12.94 24.10
C PHE A 40 31.09 12.78 23.05
N ASP A 41 32.28 12.33 23.45
CA ASP A 41 33.39 12.06 22.52
C ASP A 41 32.95 11.04 21.43
N THR A 42 32.12 10.04 21.77
CA THR A 42 31.59 9.06 20.81
C THR A 42 30.62 9.71 19.82
N LEU A 43 29.71 10.54 20.32
CA LEU A 43 28.74 11.24 19.45
C LEU A 43 29.46 12.17 18.46
N ASP A 44 30.48 12.90 18.94
CA ASP A 44 31.30 13.78 18.13
C ASP A 44 32.13 12.98 17.10
N GLN A 45 32.75 11.88 17.51
CA GLN A 45 33.56 11.03 16.64
C GLN A 45 32.76 10.49 15.44
N PHE A 46 31.50 10.12 15.66
CA PHE A 46 30.61 9.58 14.61
C PHE A 46 29.74 10.66 13.98
N ASP A 47 29.94 11.92 14.32
CA ASP A 47 29.16 13.07 13.82
C ASP A 47 27.65 12.81 13.91
N ILE A 48 27.20 12.37 15.09
CA ILE A 48 25.80 12.06 15.39
C ILE A 48 25.12 13.35 15.87
N PRO A 49 24.18 13.91 15.09
CA PRO A 49 23.46 15.10 15.50
C PRO A 49 22.43 14.79 16.58
N TYR A 50 22.30 15.66 17.55
CA TYR A 50 21.25 15.64 18.57
C TYR A 50 20.96 17.06 19.08
N ASP A 51 19.77 17.26 19.63
CA ASP A 51 19.35 18.50 20.28
C ASP A 51 19.42 18.37 21.79
N GLU A 52 19.06 17.22 22.30
CA GLU A 52 19.02 16.94 23.72
C GLU A 52 19.62 15.55 24.02
N ILE A 53 20.24 15.44 25.19
CA ILE A 53 20.72 14.15 25.69
C ILE A 53 20.33 13.95 27.16
N TYR A 54 19.75 12.82 27.44
CA TYR A 54 19.38 12.42 28.78
C TYR A 54 20.11 11.15 29.21
N PHE A 55 20.74 11.19 30.37
CA PHE A 55 21.29 10.03 31.02
C PHE A 55 20.28 9.53 32.05
N GLY A 56 20.34 8.27 32.40
CA GLY A 56 19.48 7.73 33.47
C GLY A 56 18.23 7.02 32.95
N LYS A 57 18.18 6.63 31.64
CA LYS A 57 17.14 5.71 31.16
C LYS A 57 17.17 4.46 32.06
N PRO A 58 16.06 4.04 32.70
CA PRO A 58 16.02 2.83 33.51
C PRO A 58 16.56 1.63 32.73
N GLU A 59 17.34 0.78 33.38
CA GLU A 59 17.72 -0.49 32.78
C GLU A 59 16.55 -1.48 32.93
N ALA A 60 16.17 -2.12 31.86
CA ALA A 60 15.09 -3.10 31.78
C ALA A 60 15.43 -4.20 30.79
N ASP A 61 14.83 -5.36 30.96
CA ASP A 61 14.94 -6.47 29.99
C ASP A 61 14.19 -6.18 28.68
N ALA A 62 13.13 -5.37 28.77
CA ALA A 62 12.35 -4.91 27.62
C ALA A 62 11.73 -3.53 27.90
N TYR A 63 11.58 -2.73 26.85
CA TYR A 63 10.78 -1.52 26.85
C TYR A 63 9.55 -1.77 25.98
N ILE A 64 8.38 -1.51 26.54
CA ILE A 64 7.10 -1.56 25.81
C ILE A 64 6.63 -0.13 25.66
N ASP A 65 6.51 0.34 24.44
CA ASP A 65 6.17 1.70 24.08
C ASP A 65 5.38 1.68 22.78
N ASP A 66 4.34 2.47 22.68
CA ASP A 66 3.45 2.56 21.53
C ASP A 66 4.06 3.34 20.34
N LEU A 67 5.14 4.08 20.58
CA LEU A 67 5.86 4.87 19.58
C LEU A 67 7.29 4.35 19.31
N ALA A 68 7.74 3.31 20.05
CA ALA A 68 9.09 2.80 19.89
C ALA A 68 9.25 1.94 18.64
N ILE A 69 10.28 2.23 17.86
CA ILE A 69 10.70 1.44 16.71
C ILE A 69 11.96 0.67 17.08
N ASN A 70 12.00 -0.63 16.76
CA ASN A 70 13.17 -1.43 16.98
C ASN A 70 14.30 -1.01 16.04
N CYS A 71 15.48 -0.63 16.58
CA CYS A 71 16.61 -0.16 15.78
C CYS A 71 17.22 -1.21 14.82
N PHE A 72 16.86 -2.48 14.95
CA PHE A 72 17.21 -3.55 14.00
C PHE A 72 16.21 -3.67 12.84
N HIS A 73 15.07 -3.00 12.93
CA HIS A 73 14.17 -2.85 11.81
C HIS A 73 14.65 -1.73 10.90
N ASP A 74 14.11 -1.67 9.72
CA ASP A 74 14.36 -0.59 8.78
C ASP A 74 13.68 0.69 9.27
N MET A 75 14.44 1.52 10.00
CA MET A 75 13.94 2.76 10.60
C MET A 75 13.41 3.75 9.55
N GLU A 76 14.02 3.79 8.37
CA GLU A 76 13.56 4.65 7.29
C GLU A 76 12.15 4.24 6.86
N LYS A 77 11.91 2.94 6.73
CA LYS A 77 10.62 2.35 6.41
C LYS A 77 9.59 2.63 7.51
N GLU A 78 9.93 2.31 8.76
CA GLU A 78 9.00 2.45 9.89
C GLU A 78 8.61 3.90 10.13
N LEU A 79 9.54 4.83 9.95
CA LEU A 79 9.28 6.27 10.05
C LEU A 79 8.67 6.88 8.77
N GLY A 80 8.50 6.07 7.72
CA GLY A 80 7.91 6.50 6.47
C GLY A 80 8.80 7.39 5.60
N TYR A 81 10.11 7.40 5.84
CA TYR A 81 11.12 8.01 4.97
C TYR A 81 11.61 7.08 3.88
N TYR A 82 11.08 5.87 3.85
CA TYR A 82 11.32 4.99 2.75
C TYR A 82 10.69 5.63 1.50
N GLU A 83 11.47 5.90 0.51
CA GLU A 83 10.94 5.87 -0.85
C GLU A 83 10.36 4.48 -0.98
N THR A 84 9.05 4.40 -0.86
CA THR A 84 8.35 3.12 -0.91
C THR A 84 8.90 2.39 -2.11
N MET A 85 9.52 1.23 -1.91
CA MET A 85 9.83 0.29 -2.98
C MET A 85 8.55 -0.39 -3.53
N ILE A 86 7.47 0.33 -3.64
CA ILE A 86 6.58 0.21 -4.77
C ILE A 86 7.47 0.70 -5.90
N LYS A 87 8.16 -0.23 -6.56
CA LYS A 87 8.85 0.09 -7.81
C LYS A 87 7.83 0.82 -8.64
N PRO A 88 7.93 2.17 -8.81
CA PRO A 88 6.99 2.85 -9.65
C PRO A 88 7.11 2.12 -10.96
N ARG A 89 6.00 1.66 -11.50
CA ARG A 89 6.00 1.21 -12.88
C ARG A 89 6.64 2.36 -13.64
N ASP A 90 7.49 2.10 -14.62
CA ASP A 90 8.43 3.03 -15.27
C ASP A 90 7.86 4.43 -15.66
N PHE A 91 6.56 4.67 -15.43
CA PHE A 91 5.81 5.88 -15.76
C PHE A 91 5.14 6.60 -14.57
N ASN A 92 5.29 6.13 -13.33
CA ASN A 92 4.73 6.77 -12.12
C ASN A 92 5.84 7.16 -11.16
N THR A 93 5.81 8.39 -10.65
CA THR A 93 6.66 8.83 -9.54
C THR A 93 5.81 9.04 -8.30
N ILE A 94 6.15 8.35 -7.21
CA ILE A 94 5.52 8.55 -5.91
C ILE A 94 6.53 9.24 -5.04
N ARG A 95 6.17 10.41 -4.50
CA ARG A 95 6.99 11.16 -3.55
C ARG A 95 6.28 11.27 -2.22
N THR A 96 6.97 10.94 -1.14
CA THR A 96 6.51 11.27 0.21
C THR A 96 7.02 12.66 0.52
N GLU A 97 6.16 13.67 0.47
CA GLU A 97 6.56 15.07 0.68
C GLU A 97 6.61 15.43 2.17
N THR A 98 5.86 14.73 2.99
CA THR A 98 5.89 14.88 4.46
C THR A 98 5.53 13.56 5.15
N ILE A 99 5.62 13.54 6.49
CA ILE A 99 5.14 12.41 7.30
C ILE A 99 3.61 12.20 7.13
N GLN A 100 2.89 13.23 6.67
CA GLN A 100 1.42 13.25 6.67
C GLN A 100 0.78 12.96 5.31
N PHE A 101 1.45 13.16 4.20
CA PHE A 101 0.88 12.94 2.88
C PHE A 101 1.86 12.37 1.84
N CYS A 102 1.29 11.70 0.85
CA CYS A 102 1.99 11.18 -0.32
C CYS A 102 1.48 11.91 -1.57
N ARG A 103 2.38 12.21 -2.50
CA ARG A 103 2.06 12.75 -3.82
C ARG A 103 2.41 11.73 -4.89
N LYS A 104 1.49 11.49 -5.78
CA LYS A 104 1.67 10.67 -6.98
C LYS A 104 1.69 11.57 -8.20
N GLU A 105 2.68 11.38 -9.08
CA GLU A 105 2.84 12.09 -10.34
C GLU A 105 2.88 11.08 -11.50
N SER A 106 2.14 11.37 -12.56
CA SER A 106 2.11 10.57 -13.79
C SER A 106 1.39 11.31 -14.90
N ASP A 107 1.64 10.96 -16.14
CA ASP A 107 0.93 11.54 -17.28
C ASP A 107 -0.52 11.02 -17.45
N ASN A 108 -0.96 10.07 -16.63
CA ASN A 108 -2.26 9.40 -16.79
C ASN A 108 -2.93 9.12 -15.44
N LEU A 109 -3.30 10.17 -14.72
CA LEU A 109 -3.99 10.10 -13.42
C LEU A 109 -5.46 10.48 -13.48
N ASP A 110 -5.99 10.76 -14.65
CA ASP A 110 -7.38 11.18 -14.87
C ASP A 110 -8.40 10.20 -14.25
N GLY A 111 -8.17 8.89 -14.39
CA GLY A 111 -9.02 7.87 -13.81
C GLY A 111 -8.97 7.86 -12.27
N GLU A 112 -7.77 7.88 -11.68
CA GLU A 112 -7.61 7.85 -10.22
C GLU A 112 -8.22 9.10 -9.58
N ILE A 113 -7.94 10.29 -10.12
CA ILE A 113 -8.50 11.55 -9.65
C ILE A 113 -10.03 11.53 -9.77
N TYR A 114 -10.56 11.07 -10.92
CA TYR A 114 -12.01 10.90 -11.09
C TYR A 114 -12.61 9.95 -10.03
N TYR A 115 -11.92 8.84 -9.74
CA TYR A 115 -12.38 7.89 -8.75
C TYR A 115 -12.49 8.55 -7.37
N TYR A 116 -11.45 9.25 -6.90
CA TYR A 116 -11.47 9.96 -5.63
C TYR A 116 -12.62 10.97 -5.52
N GLN A 117 -12.91 11.68 -6.61
CA GLN A 117 -14.02 12.65 -6.67
C GLN A 117 -15.40 12.00 -6.61
N ASN A 118 -15.53 10.74 -7.04
CA ASN A 118 -16.80 10.04 -7.19
C ASN A 118 -16.99 8.86 -6.23
N ILE A 119 -16.10 8.68 -5.23
CA ILE A 119 -16.27 7.62 -4.21
C ILE A 119 -17.61 7.79 -3.50
N PRO A 120 -18.43 6.73 -3.44
CA PRO A 120 -19.68 6.78 -2.70
C PRO A 120 -19.47 7.16 -1.23
N PRO A 121 -20.23 8.09 -0.66
CA PRO A 121 -20.00 8.61 0.69
C PRO A 121 -19.90 7.54 1.77
N CYS A 122 -20.69 6.45 1.64
CA CYS A 122 -20.75 5.37 2.63
C CYS A 122 -19.52 4.47 2.68
N VAL A 123 -18.56 4.63 1.74
CA VAL A 123 -17.32 3.86 1.66
C VAL A 123 -16.06 4.72 1.58
N LYS A 124 -16.18 6.04 1.77
CA LYS A 124 -15.03 6.96 1.76
C LYS A 124 -13.97 6.59 2.80
N ASP A 125 -14.39 6.00 3.91
CA ASP A 125 -13.51 5.53 4.98
C ASP A 125 -12.55 4.41 4.53
N MET A 126 -12.79 3.78 3.41
CA MET A 126 -11.96 2.72 2.83
C MET A 126 -10.84 3.25 1.93
N PHE A 127 -10.73 4.54 1.74
CA PHE A 127 -9.75 5.18 0.86
C PHE A 127 -8.96 6.26 1.62
N PRO A 128 -7.73 6.59 1.20
CA PRO A 128 -7.05 7.78 1.66
C PRO A 128 -7.86 9.03 1.32
N ILE A 129 -7.76 10.05 2.15
CA ILE A 129 -8.37 11.36 1.85
C ILE A 129 -7.53 12.06 0.78
N MET A 130 -8.15 12.41 -0.36
CA MET A 130 -7.50 13.25 -1.34
C MET A 130 -7.44 14.68 -0.80
N LEU A 131 -6.23 15.25 -0.71
CA LEU A 131 -5.95 16.56 -0.14
C LEU A 131 -5.92 17.64 -1.23
N ASP A 132 -5.28 17.31 -2.36
CA ASP A 132 -5.12 18.24 -3.48
C ASP A 132 -4.85 17.49 -4.78
N TYR A 133 -5.07 18.12 -5.94
CA TYR A 133 -4.78 17.54 -7.26
C TYR A 133 -4.56 18.62 -8.30
N ASP A 134 -3.82 18.30 -9.36
CA ASP A 134 -3.61 19.18 -10.51
C ASP A 134 -4.81 19.21 -11.45
N VAL A 135 -5.19 20.40 -11.90
CA VAL A 135 -6.26 20.58 -12.89
C VAL A 135 -5.94 19.88 -14.22
N GLY A 136 -4.65 19.77 -14.57
CA GLY A 136 -4.17 19.01 -15.72
C GLY A 136 -4.09 17.50 -15.48
N ASN A 137 -4.49 17.03 -14.31
CA ASN A 137 -4.49 15.62 -13.89
C ASN A 137 -3.12 14.94 -13.96
N LYS A 138 -2.05 15.67 -13.69
CA LYS A 138 -0.69 15.14 -13.71
C LYS A 138 -0.15 14.74 -12.34
N TRP A 139 -0.81 15.19 -11.28
CA TRP A 139 -0.50 14.79 -9.92
C TRP A 139 -1.71 14.92 -9.00
N TYR A 140 -1.68 14.15 -7.92
CA TYR A 140 -2.56 14.32 -6.76
C TYR A 140 -1.82 14.02 -5.46
N SER A 141 -2.32 14.57 -4.35
CA SER A 141 -1.83 14.32 -3.00
C SER A 141 -2.91 13.71 -2.14
N VAL A 142 -2.55 12.70 -1.37
CA VAL A 142 -3.45 11.98 -0.44
C VAL A 142 -2.84 11.89 0.95
N GLU A 143 -3.68 11.72 1.97
CA GLU A 143 -3.20 11.37 3.30
C GLU A 143 -2.30 10.14 3.23
N LYS A 144 -1.22 10.15 3.98
CA LYS A 144 -0.36 8.98 4.13
C LYS A 144 -1.02 8.00 5.09
N ILE A 145 -1.19 6.78 4.64
CA ILE A 145 -1.72 5.70 5.47
C ILE A 145 -0.56 4.98 6.16
N ASN A 146 -0.51 5.04 7.47
CA ASN A 146 0.36 4.17 8.25
C ASN A 146 -0.25 2.78 8.21
N GLY A 147 0.42 1.86 7.56
CA GLY A 147 -0.07 0.50 7.39
C GLY A 147 0.85 -0.33 6.50
N ILE A 148 0.58 -1.61 6.45
CA ILE A 148 1.34 -2.60 5.68
C ILE A 148 0.47 -3.06 4.53
N THR A 149 1.06 -3.29 3.35
CA THR A 149 0.32 -3.87 2.22
C THR A 149 -0.05 -5.33 2.53
N ALA A 150 -1.22 -5.75 2.08
CA ALA A 150 -1.64 -7.15 2.19
C ALA A 150 -0.63 -8.09 1.49
N SER A 151 0.04 -7.63 0.42
CA SER A 151 1.11 -8.35 -0.26
C SER A 151 2.30 -8.59 0.68
N THR A 152 2.75 -7.60 1.43
CA THR A 152 3.85 -7.76 2.41
C THR A 152 3.48 -8.78 3.48
N LEU A 153 2.26 -8.71 4.03
CA LEU A 153 1.79 -9.68 5.02
C LEU A 153 1.69 -11.09 4.42
N TYR A 154 1.15 -11.23 3.22
CA TYR A 154 1.00 -12.49 2.53
C TYR A 154 2.36 -13.14 2.24
N LEU A 155 3.29 -12.41 1.65
CA LEU A 155 4.64 -12.91 1.33
C LEU A 155 5.51 -13.17 2.57
N SER A 156 5.13 -12.64 3.71
CA SER A 156 5.78 -12.91 5.00
C SER A 156 5.08 -14.00 5.81
N GLU A 157 4.03 -14.63 5.25
CA GLU A 157 3.20 -15.64 5.90
C GLU A 157 2.53 -15.12 7.18
N LEU A 158 2.19 -13.84 7.21
CA LEU A 158 1.57 -13.14 8.35
C LEU A 158 0.13 -12.69 8.07
N LEU A 159 -0.36 -12.77 6.83
CA LEU A 159 -1.74 -12.45 6.51
C LEU A 159 -2.65 -13.54 7.10
N THR A 160 -3.50 -13.18 8.03
CA THR A 160 -4.40 -14.12 8.69
C THR A 160 -5.69 -14.33 7.88
N GLU A 161 -6.35 -15.45 8.13
CA GLU A 161 -7.67 -15.74 7.51
C GLU A 161 -8.71 -14.66 7.87
N ASP A 162 -8.67 -14.13 9.10
CA ASP A 162 -9.59 -13.07 9.51
C ASP A 162 -9.32 -11.74 8.79
N GLN A 163 -8.05 -11.40 8.56
CA GLN A 163 -7.70 -10.24 7.73
C GLN A 163 -8.15 -10.43 6.28
N LEU A 164 -7.96 -11.62 5.70
CA LEU A 164 -8.46 -11.93 4.36
C LEU A 164 -9.98 -11.81 4.29
N LYS A 165 -10.72 -12.37 5.26
CA LYS A 165 -12.18 -12.21 5.36
C LYS A 165 -12.59 -10.73 5.46
N HIS A 166 -11.82 -9.93 6.23
CA HIS A 166 -12.07 -8.51 6.35
C HIS A 166 -11.87 -7.79 5.00
N MET A 167 -10.82 -8.12 4.26
CA MET A 167 -10.59 -7.60 2.90
C MET A 167 -11.74 -7.98 1.97
N MET A 168 -12.19 -9.24 1.98
CA MET A 168 -13.33 -9.70 1.19
C MET A 168 -14.62 -8.94 1.55
N ASN A 169 -14.90 -8.77 2.84
CA ASN A 169 -16.07 -8.03 3.30
C ASN A 169 -16.02 -6.55 2.90
N SER A 170 -14.83 -5.93 2.95
CA SER A 170 -14.67 -4.54 2.53
C SER A 170 -14.89 -4.39 1.03
N LEU A 171 -14.40 -5.32 0.21
CA LEU A 171 -14.67 -5.33 -1.23
C LEU A 171 -16.15 -5.54 -1.54
N TYR A 172 -16.81 -6.46 -0.84
CA TYR A 172 -18.25 -6.66 -0.94
C TYR A 172 -19.03 -5.38 -0.58
N ARG A 173 -18.62 -4.68 0.49
CA ARG A 173 -19.23 -3.39 0.90
C ARG A 173 -19.04 -2.34 -0.19
N LEU A 174 -17.87 -2.25 -0.81
CA LEU A 174 -17.62 -1.35 -1.94
C LEU A 174 -18.56 -1.63 -3.10
N GLN A 175 -18.69 -2.88 -3.51
CA GLN A 175 -19.50 -3.31 -4.65
C GLN A 175 -21.02 -3.10 -4.41
N ASN A 176 -21.45 -2.99 -3.18
CA ASN A 176 -22.86 -2.73 -2.80
C ASN A 176 -23.08 -1.31 -2.26
N SER A 177 -22.14 -0.40 -2.46
CA SER A 177 -22.20 0.98 -1.97
C SER A 177 -23.21 1.87 -2.71
N VAL A 178 -23.60 1.46 -3.92
CA VAL A 178 -24.61 2.16 -4.74
C VAL A 178 -25.65 1.16 -5.20
N CYS A 179 -26.91 1.49 -5.01
CA CYS A 179 -28.01 0.74 -5.61
C CYS A 179 -28.13 1.13 -7.09
N ILE A 180 -28.09 0.15 -7.99
CA ILE A 180 -28.20 0.39 -9.45
C ILE A 180 -29.46 1.18 -9.81
N GLU A 181 -30.55 0.95 -9.09
CA GLU A 181 -31.81 1.67 -9.30
C GLU A 181 -31.73 3.17 -8.99
N THR A 182 -30.75 3.57 -8.16
CA THR A 182 -30.50 4.98 -7.82
C THR A 182 -29.41 5.63 -8.63
N MET A 183 -28.79 4.91 -9.57
CA MET A 183 -27.76 5.47 -10.46
C MET A 183 -28.36 6.56 -11.36
N PRO A 184 -27.57 7.59 -11.71
CA PRO A 184 -27.97 8.57 -12.72
C PRO A 184 -28.43 7.88 -14.00
N ILE A 185 -29.51 8.39 -14.63
CA ILE A 185 -30.10 7.78 -15.84
C ILE A 185 -29.06 7.62 -16.95
N ARG A 186 -28.14 8.59 -17.12
CA ARG A 186 -27.04 8.52 -18.09
C ARG A 186 -26.10 7.34 -17.85
N GLU A 187 -25.89 6.97 -16.58
CA GLU A 187 -25.01 5.88 -16.18
C GLU A 187 -25.71 4.51 -16.22
N GLN A 188 -27.05 4.50 -16.08
CA GLN A 188 -27.87 3.31 -16.29
C GLN A 188 -27.97 2.93 -17.77
N ASN A 189 -28.11 3.95 -18.63
CA ASN A 189 -28.28 3.82 -20.10
C ASN A 189 -26.97 3.92 -20.85
N ASP A 190 -25.84 3.92 -20.17
CA ASP A 190 -24.55 3.94 -20.80
C ASP A 190 -24.40 2.66 -21.65
N HIS A 191 -24.40 2.82 -22.99
CA HIS A 191 -24.25 1.72 -23.95
C HIS A 191 -22.89 1.03 -23.90
N TYR A 192 -22.08 1.42 -22.92
CA TYR A 192 -20.78 0.85 -22.69
C TYR A 192 -20.95 -0.58 -22.12
N ASP A 193 -20.62 -1.58 -22.94
CA ASP A 193 -20.49 -2.94 -22.42
C ASP A 193 -19.22 -3.03 -21.55
N ILE A 194 -19.42 -3.21 -20.25
CA ILE A 194 -18.34 -3.39 -19.28
C ILE A 194 -17.38 -4.53 -19.64
N LEU A 195 -17.82 -5.43 -20.52
CA LEU A 195 -17.08 -6.60 -20.97
C LEU A 195 -16.36 -6.42 -22.32
N ASP A 196 -16.73 -5.41 -23.09
CA ASP A 196 -16.20 -5.17 -24.46
C ASP A 196 -14.67 -5.11 -24.49
N ASN A 197 -14.08 -4.62 -23.41
CA ASN A 197 -12.64 -4.48 -23.28
C ASN A 197 -11.91 -5.81 -23.01
N TYR A 198 -12.56 -6.80 -22.42
CA TYR A 198 -11.84 -7.94 -21.86
C TYR A 198 -11.27 -8.88 -22.90
N ILE A 199 -12.05 -9.23 -23.94
CA ILE A 199 -11.56 -10.14 -24.98
C ILE A 199 -10.42 -9.50 -25.80
N PRO A 200 -10.52 -8.26 -26.29
CA PRO A 200 -9.40 -7.60 -26.96
C PRO A 200 -8.14 -7.52 -26.09
N LYS A 201 -8.30 -7.16 -24.81
CA LYS A 201 -7.19 -7.10 -23.84
C LYS A 201 -6.56 -8.47 -23.59
N MET A 202 -7.38 -9.51 -23.45
CA MET A 202 -6.89 -10.89 -23.30
C MET A 202 -6.12 -11.34 -24.52
N ARG A 203 -6.59 -11.03 -25.75
CA ARG A 203 -5.90 -11.36 -27.01
C ARG A 203 -4.57 -10.60 -27.11
N ALA A 204 -4.55 -9.31 -26.82
CA ALA A 204 -3.34 -8.51 -26.81
C ALA A 204 -2.30 -9.11 -25.84
N ARG A 205 -2.70 -9.41 -24.60
CA ARG A 205 -1.82 -10.03 -23.61
C ARG A 205 -1.36 -11.43 -24.01
N TYR A 206 -2.26 -12.23 -24.59
CA TYR A 206 -1.90 -13.55 -25.06
C TYR A 206 -0.83 -13.50 -26.16
N SER A 207 -0.85 -12.50 -27.04
CA SER A 207 0.15 -12.34 -28.11
C SER A 207 1.52 -11.84 -27.62
N GLU A 208 1.62 -11.32 -26.38
CA GLU A 208 2.87 -10.81 -25.81
C GLU A 208 3.80 -11.94 -25.27
N TYR A 209 3.28 -13.15 -25.08
CA TYR A 209 4.01 -14.23 -24.42
C TYR A 209 4.08 -15.50 -25.27
N ASP A 210 5.17 -16.24 -25.16
CA ASP A 210 5.33 -17.57 -25.77
C ASP A 210 4.74 -18.68 -24.88
N TYR A 211 3.66 -19.27 -25.34
CA TYR A 211 2.98 -20.39 -24.69
C TYR A 211 3.29 -21.75 -25.34
N SER A 212 4.23 -21.83 -26.30
CA SER A 212 4.51 -23.05 -27.10
C SER A 212 4.83 -24.30 -26.26
N ARG A 213 5.40 -24.10 -25.04
CA ARG A 213 5.69 -25.17 -24.08
C ARG A 213 4.45 -25.80 -23.43
N PHE A 214 3.27 -25.18 -23.55
CA PHE A 214 2.03 -25.66 -22.95
C PHE A 214 1.15 -26.32 -24.01
N PRO A 215 0.91 -27.63 -23.96
CA PRO A 215 0.07 -28.29 -24.96
C PRO A 215 -1.37 -27.75 -24.89
N ASN A 216 -1.98 -27.60 -26.08
CA ASN A 216 -3.36 -27.10 -26.21
C ASN A 216 -3.63 -25.67 -25.71
N HIS A 217 -2.59 -24.86 -25.46
CA HIS A 217 -2.77 -23.48 -24.96
C HIS A 217 -3.75 -22.65 -25.80
N LEU A 218 -3.65 -22.71 -27.14
CA LEU A 218 -4.52 -21.95 -28.04
C LEU A 218 -5.99 -22.42 -27.92
N LYS A 219 -6.22 -23.73 -27.92
CA LYS A 219 -7.58 -24.31 -27.75
C LYS A 219 -8.20 -23.91 -26.41
N THR A 220 -7.39 -23.94 -25.36
CA THR A 220 -7.82 -23.51 -24.01
C THR A 220 -8.17 -22.02 -24.02
N PHE A 221 -7.31 -21.18 -24.60
CA PHE A 221 -7.52 -19.73 -24.69
C PHE A 221 -8.80 -19.39 -25.47
N GLU A 222 -9.01 -19.98 -26.65
CA GLU A 222 -10.24 -19.75 -27.43
C GLU A 222 -11.49 -20.22 -26.68
N SER A 223 -11.42 -21.37 -26.01
CA SER A 223 -12.53 -21.84 -25.16
C SER A 223 -12.87 -20.86 -24.02
N ILE A 224 -11.88 -20.22 -23.43
CA ILE A 224 -12.10 -19.17 -22.43
C ILE A 224 -12.78 -17.95 -23.06
N CYS A 225 -12.30 -17.49 -24.22
CA CYS A 225 -12.90 -16.38 -24.96
C CYS A 225 -14.36 -16.67 -25.32
N ASP A 226 -14.69 -17.88 -25.74
CA ASP A 226 -16.07 -18.27 -26.12
C ASP A 226 -17.00 -18.36 -24.90
N LYS A 227 -16.50 -18.81 -23.75
CA LYS A 227 -17.24 -18.74 -22.48
C LYS A 227 -17.51 -17.31 -22.09
N PHE A 228 -16.50 -16.45 -22.25
CA PHE A 228 -16.58 -15.04 -21.89
C PHE A 228 -17.60 -14.27 -22.72
N LYS A 229 -17.74 -14.58 -24.03
CA LYS A 229 -18.78 -14.01 -24.91
C LYS A 229 -20.21 -14.28 -24.44
N LYS A 230 -20.42 -15.34 -23.63
CA LYS A 230 -21.73 -15.70 -23.08
C LYS A 230 -21.97 -15.15 -21.68
N TYR A 231 -20.98 -14.50 -21.10
CA TYR A 231 -21.07 -13.91 -19.78
C TYR A 231 -21.63 -12.49 -19.87
N HIS A 232 -22.66 -12.18 -19.10
CA HIS A 232 -23.34 -10.88 -19.15
C HIS A 232 -22.82 -9.87 -18.11
N GLY A 233 -22.03 -10.31 -17.14
CA GLY A 233 -21.47 -9.45 -16.08
C GLY A 233 -22.54 -8.88 -15.13
N VAL A 234 -22.05 -8.26 -14.07
CA VAL A 234 -22.86 -7.51 -13.10
C VAL A 234 -22.21 -6.17 -12.84
N LYS A 235 -22.82 -5.08 -13.31
CA LYS A 235 -22.33 -3.73 -13.12
C LYS A 235 -22.41 -3.31 -11.65
N THR A 236 -21.29 -2.96 -11.05
CA THR A 236 -21.21 -2.45 -9.67
C THR A 236 -20.11 -1.40 -9.58
N VAL A 237 -20.00 -0.70 -8.44
CA VAL A 237 -18.79 0.03 -8.12
C VAL A 237 -17.66 -0.98 -7.97
N ILE A 238 -16.54 -0.74 -8.64
CA ILE A 238 -15.34 -1.59 -8.56
C ILE A 238 -14.12 -0.74 -8.21
N HIS A 239 -13.14 -1.34 -7.57
CA HIS A 239 -11.81 -0.78 -7.42
C HIS A 239 -11.05 -0.77 -8.76
N GLY A 240 -11.17 -1.86 -9.51
CA GLY A 240 -10.56 -2.04 -10.82
C GLY A 240 -9.15 -2.65 -10.79
N ASP A 241 -8.48 -2.73 -9.64
CA ASP A 241 -7.21 -3.45 -9.46
C ASP A 241 -6.90 -3.77 -7.99
N PRO A 242 -7.78 -4.48 -7.23
CA PRO A 242 -7.57 -4.77 -5.82
C PRO A 242 -6.64 -5.98 -5.61
N VAL A 243 -5.46 -5.94 -6.22
CA VAL A 243 -4.36 -6.86 -5.90
C VAL A 243 -3.80 -6.51 -4.52
N PHE A 244 -3.14 -7.44 -3.85
CA PHE A 244 -2.67 -7.25 -2.47
C PHE A 244 -1.70 -6.09 -2.29
N THR A 245 -0.96 -5.69 -3.32
CA THR A 245 -0.11 -4.48 -3.28
C THR A 245 -0.92 -3.19 -3.16
N ASN A 246 -2.19 -3.19 -3.58
CA ASN A 246 -3.08 -2.03 -3.57
C ASN A 246 -4.06 -2.02 -2.38
N ILE A 247 -3.85 -2.92 -1.42
CA ILE A 247 -4.64 -3.03 -0.19
C ILE A 247 -3.72 -2.82 1.00
N LEU A 248 -3.98 -1.77 1.77
CA LEU A 248 -3.26 -1.46 3.01
C LEU A 248 -4.09 -1.89 4.21
N ILE A 249 -3.44 -2.47 5.19
CA ILE A 249 -4.01 -2.75 6.51
C ILE A 249 -3.29 -1.81 7.47
N ASN A 250 -4.02 -0.85 8.05
CA ASN A 250 -3.43 0.12 8.95
C ASN A 250 -3.24 -0.45 10.37
N ASP A 251 -2.61 0.33 11.26
CA ASP A 251 -2.30 -0.06 12.64
C ASP A 251 -3.54 -0.45 13.47
N TYR A 252 -4.73 0.00 13.06
CA TYR A 252 -6.03 -0.35 13.68
C TYR A 252 -6.73 -1.52 12.99
N GLY A 253 -6.07 -2.22 12.05
CA GLY A 253 -6.63 -3.32 11.29
C GLY A 253 -7.67 -2.89 10.22
N LYS A 254 -7.80 -1.59 9.94
CA LYS A 254 -8.73 -1.09 8.91
C LYS A 254 -8.13 -1.23 7.51
N ILE A 255 -8.98 -1.61 6.57
CA ILE A 255 -8.60 -1.73 5.16
C ILE A 255 -8.62 -0.35 4.50
N LYS A 256 -7.58 -0.05 3.75
CA LYS A 256 -7.48 1.12 2.87
C LYS A 256 -7.07 0.68 1.46
N TYR A 257 -7.81 1.14 0.47
CA TYR A 257 -7.54 0.87 -0.95
C TYR A 257 -6.81 2.04 -1.60
N ILE A 258 -5.84 1.74 -2.45
CA ILE A 258 -5.07 2.71 -3.25
C ILE A 258 -5.01 2.26 -4.71
N ASP A 259 -4.65 3.14 -5.61
CA ASP A 259 -4.46 2.85 -7.05
C ASP A 259 -5.71 2.33 -7.76
N MET A 260 -6.85 2.96 -7.49
CA MET A 260 -8.11 2.65 -8.15
C MET A 260 -8.04 3.01 -9.64
N ARG A 261 -8.65 2.19 -10.48
CA ARG A 261 -8.57 2.40 -11.93
C ARG A 261 -9.32 3.63 -12.42
N GLY A 262 -10.54 3.88 -11.96
CA GLY A 262 -11.38 5.05 -12.25
C GLY A 262 -11.73 5.31 -13.72
N LYS A 263 -11.36 4.41 -14.63
CA LYS A 263 -11.73 4.47 -16.04
C LYS A 263 -11.72 3.11 -16.70
N VAL A 264 -12.49 2.98 -17.77
CA VAL A 264 -12.49 1.83 -18.66
C VAL A 264 -12.35 2.33 -20.09
N HIS A 265 -11.30 1.93 -20.79
CA HIS A 265 -10.84 2.55 -22.03
C HIS A 265 -10.63 4.07 -21.87
N HIS A 266 -11.43 4.88 -22.57
CA HIS A 266 -11.40 6.34 -22.52
C HIS A 266 -12.53 6.94 -21.68
N THR A 267 -13.40 6.10 -21.10
CA THR A 267 -14.55 6.53 -20.31
C THR A 267 -14.17 6.56 -18.83
N LEU A 268 -14.29 7.74 -18.19
CA LEU A 268 -14.13 7.88 -16.74
C LEU A 268 -15.35 7.27 -16.06
N THR A 269 -15.11 6.31 -15.18
CA THR A 269 -16.17 5.59 -14.45
C THR A 269 -15.61 4.87 -13.23
N ILE A 270 -16.39 4.82 -12.17
CA ILE A 270 -16.10 3.98 -11.00
C ILE A 270 -16.76 2.59 -11.09
N TYR A 271 -17.50 2.35 -12.18
CA TYR A 271 -18.27 1.12 -12.38
C TYR A 271 -17.51 0.13 -13.27
N GLY A 272 -17.83 -1.14 -13.07
CA GLY A 272 -17.33 -2.24 -13.89
C GLY A 272 -17.97 -3.56 -13.49
N ASP A 273 -17.43 -4.66 -13.99
CA ASP A 273 -17.93 -5.99 -13.65
C ASP A 273 -17.51 -6.41 -12.25
N ARG A 274 -18.49 -6.87 -11.45
CA ARG A 274 -18.29 -7.36 -10.08
C ARG A 274 -17.18 -8.40 -9.97
N LEU A 275 -17.14 -9.36 -10.87
CA LEU A 275 -16.17 -10.46 -10.81
C LEU A 275 -14.74 -10.02 -11.13
N TYR A 276 -14.56 -8.85 -11.77
CA TYR A 276 -13.23 -8.37 -12.10
C TYR A 276 -12.37 -8.16 -10.83
N ASP A 277 -12.93 -7.49 -9.83
CA ASP A 277 -12.22 -7.25 -8.57
C ASP A 277 -11.95 -8.55 -7.80
N TRP A 278 -12.90 -9.46 -7.77
CA TRP A 278 -12.69 -10.78 -7.17
C TRP A 278 -11.60 -11.57 -7.88
N ALA A 279 -11.54 -11.51 -9.20
CA ALA A 279 -10.48 -12.15 -9.98
C ALA A 279 -9.11 -11.53 -9.70
N LYS A 280 -9.03 -10.20 -9.47
CA LYS A 280 -7.80 -9.50 -9.11
C LYS A 280 -7.31 -9.89 -7.72
N MET A 281 -8.19 -9.98 -6.74
CA MET A 281 -7.84 -10.46 -5.39
C MET A 281 -7.41 -11.93 -5.42
N TYR A 282 -8.13 -12.77 -6.17
CA TYR A 282 -7.78 -14.18 -6.37
C TYR A 282 -6.42 -14.35 -7.07
N GLN A 283 -6.09 -13.46 -8.02
CA GLN A 283 -4.80 -13.45 -8.70
C GLN A 283 -3.63 -13.34 -7.71
N SER A 284 -3.75 -12.51 -6.66
CA SER A 284 -2.75 -12.40 -5.60
C SER A 284 -2.60 -13.71 -4.82
N LEU A 285 -3.71 -14.37 -4.48
CA LEU A 285 -3.71 -15.65 -3.74
C LEU A 285 -3.08 -16.82 -4.51
N ILE A 286 -3.14 -16.81 -5.84
CA ILE A 286 -2.62 -17.93 -6.66
C ILE A 286 -1.18 -17.72 -7.14
N GLY A 287 -0.46 -16.73 -6.60
CA GLY A 287 0.98 -16.56 -6.82
C GLY A 287 1.40 -15.35 -7.62
N TYR A 288 0.51 -14.39 -7.90
CA TYR A 288 0.89 -13.16 -8.61
C TYR A 288 1.98 -12.39 -7.86
N ASP A 289 1.75 -12.15 -6.56
CA ASP A 289 2.69 -11.41 -5.72
C ASP A 289 4.01 -12.18 -5.53
N GLU A 290 3.96 -13.51 -5.43
CA GLU A 290 5.15 -14.36 -5.33
C GLU A 290 6.03 -14.26 -6.58
N ILE A 291 5.40 -14.30 -7.77
CA ILE A 291 6.12 -14.17 -9.05
C ILE A 291 6.70 -12.78 -9.21
N HIS A 292 5.93 -11.75 -8.84
CA HIS A 292 6.34 -10.35 -8.98
C HIS A 292 7.53 -10.01 -8.08
N GLU A 293 7.54 -10.51 -6.85
CA GLU A 293 8.58 -10.23 -5.86
C GLU A 293 9.69 -11.32 -5.83
N GLY A 294 9.57 -12.37 -6.64
CA GLY A 294 10.54 -13.47 -6.69
C GLY A 294 10.62 -14.27 -5.38
N LYS A 295 9.55 -14.31 -4.60
CA LYS A 295 9.42 -14.95 -3.30
C LYS A 295 8.45 -16.12 -3.39
N GLN A 296 8.72 -17.21 -2.66
CA GLN A 296 7.78 -18.33 -2.53
C GLN A 296 7.30 -18.41 -1.09
N ILE A 297 6.00 -18.64 -0.92
CA ILE A 297 5.40 -18.94 0.38
C ILE A 297 5.23 -20.44 0.55
N SER A 298 5.17 -20.89 1.80
CA SER A 298 5.04 -22.32 2.11
C SER A 298 3.69 -22.88 1.63
N ALA A 299 3.67 -24.16 1.24
CA ALA A 299 2.44 -24.82 0.83
C ALA A 299 1.45 -25.00 1.99
N GLU A 300 1.95 -25.01 3.23
CA GLU A 300 1.14 -25.12 4.44
C GLU A 300 0.36 -23.84 4.75
N TYR A 301 0.90 -22.70 4.33
CA TYR A 301 0.26 -21.39 4.52
C TYR A 301 -0.80 -21.10 3.44
N LYS A 302 -0.63 -21.62 2.22
CA LYS A 302 -1.62 -21.47 1.13
C LYS A 302 -2.88 -22.28 1.39
#